data_2d19b03785508e9dd11fb088918ae174
#
_entry.id   2d19b03785508e9dd11fb088918ae174
#
_cell.length_a   1.000
_cell.length_b   1.000
_cell.length_c   1.000
_cell.angle_alpha   90.00
_cell.angle_beta   90.00
_cell.angle_gamma   90.00
#
_symmetry.space_group_name_H-M   'P 1'
#
loop_
_entity.id
_entity.type
_entity.pdbx_description
1 polymer ?
#
loop_
_entity_poly.entity_id
_entity_poly.type
_entity_poly.pdbx_seq_one_letter_code
_entity_poly.pdbx_strand_id
1 'polypeptide(L)'
;MAASLVAAVIPSSAQGAQPGPAQSAPAAPEDPLRRDTPRSAFLRFVEASQRGDRATAAQYLAWPRQKMPLSKEEAAEQLSFVLNHGFEGNLDRLSRDPGGSIDDGLAADRERVGTAVLANGERVDIFLTRVTQESGQPVWLVSSDTVADIPRMYEHAGLPEFERRLPKVLTDATIGELQLWVPLALVLLLPVLFVVSSLFLWMVLGVSRLVLRLRGRAEPGRRSRTWAALARPTAFLLTLGLHRLISPSVGIPLLHRQYYSRTVTVLLLAGVVWWLWRLVDLVAERMRGRLRPDYPRTAQSVYVLGRRLLKGVALAIALLAGLAAFGVDLTTTMAGLGIGGVALAFASQKTLENVFGGISVLSDRSIVVGDVCQIGKYVGEVVDVGLRSMQLRTANRTVVYVPNGTLAIMEVENLTRRDKFLFNPTVGLRYETTLEQLQRVASDIRASLVADSRIENATLRVRLVRFGAYSLDVEVFAYVKAADFPAFLGVQEELLMRIMGIVKYAGTALAFPSQTMYVRSDTPMPAALPVKEPG
;
A
#
# COMPACT_ATOMS: atom_id res chain seq x y z
N MET A 1 36.23 -36.45 5.61
CA MET A 1 36.87 -36.66 4.29
C MET A 1 37.01 -35.31 3.63
N ALA A 2 38.24 -34.95 3.40
CA ALA A 2 38.74 -33.67 2.96
C ALA A 2 38.39 -33.37 1.50
N ALA A 3 38.10 -32.11 1.20
CA ALA A 3 38.16 -31.57 -0.16
C ALA A 3 38.81 -30.19 -0.09
N SER A 4 39.92 -30.11 -0.75
CA SER A 4 40.94 -29.08 -0.79
C SER A 4 40.51 -27.72 -1.29
N LEU A 5 41.01 -26.70 -0.61
CA LEU A 5 41.18 -25.31 -1.14
C LEU A 5 42.27 -25.35 -2.24
N VAL A 6 41.91 -24.76 -3.41
CA VAL A 6 42.91 -24.31 -4.40
C VAL A 6 42.94 -22.80 -4.34
N ALA A 7 43.96 -22.26 -3.72
CA ALA A 7 44.31 -20.84 -3.76
C ALA A 7 45.07 -20.56 -5.06
N ALA A 8 44.49 -19.77 -5.95
CA ALA A 8 45.19 -19.21 -7.11
C ALA A 8 45.90 -17.91 -6.69
N VAL A 9 47.20 -17.95 -6.71
CA VAL A 9 48.11 -16.82 -6.54
C VAL A 9 48.07 -15.99 -7.84
N ILE A 10 47.61 -14.74 -7.73
CA ILE A 10 47.75 -13.72 -8.80
C ILE A 10 48.94 -12.82 -8.43
N PRO A 11 49.91 -12.63 -9.34
CA PRO A 11 51.05 -11.77 -9.04
C PRO A 11 50.68 -10.29 -9.01
N SER A 12 51.09 -9.64 -7.93
CA SER A 12 51.10 -8.18 -7.76
C SER A 12 52.16 -7.54 -8.67
N SER A 13 51.74 -6.78 -9.67
CA SER A 13 52.55 -5.73 -10.26
C SER A 13 51.76 -4.84 -11.19
N ALA A 14 51.28 -3.70 -10.68
CA ALA A 14 51.21 -2.40 -11.38
C ALA A 14 50.73 -1.34 -10.37
N GLN A 15 51.66 -0.68 -9.75
CA GLN A 15 51.43 0.62 -9.14
C GLN A 15 51.07 1.61 -10.25
N GLY A 16 49.77 1.72 -10.57
CA GLY A 16 49.21 2.82 -11.33
C GLY A 16 49.15 4.05 -10.43
N ALA A 17 49.83 5.08 -10.82
CA ALA A 17 49.82 6.40 -10.20
C ALA A 17 48.39 6.85 -9.95
N GLN A 18 48.04 7.16 -8.70
CA GLN A 18 46.81 7.89 -8.38
C GLN A 18 46.90 9.25 -9.08
N PRO A 19 45.87 9.65 -9.88
CA PRO A 19 45.78 11.04 -10.32
C PRO A 19 45.65 11.90 -9.05
N GLY A 20 46.58 12.79 -8.86
CA GLY A 20 46.54 13.82 -7.81
C GLY A 20 45.23 14.60 -7.90
N PRO A 21 44.75 15.20 -6.79
CA PRO A 21 43.54 15.99 -6.81
C PRO A 21 43.63 17.00 -7.95
N ALA A 22 42.68 16.91 -8.89
CA ALA A 22 42.56 17.87 -9.96
C ALA A 22 42.52 19.26 -9.30
N GLN A 23 43.56 20.05 -9.56
CA GLN A 23 43.58 21.47 -9.20
C GLN A 23 42.32 22.06 -9.83
N SER A 24 41.34 22.42 -8.99
CA SER A 24 40.18 23.19 -9.41
C SER A 24 40.71 24.40 -10.16
N ALA A 25 40.39 24.49 -11.44
CA ALA A 25 40.65 25.68 -12.23
C ALA A 25 40.21 26.91 -11.40
N PRO A 26 40.93 28.02 -11.42
CA PRO A 26 40.55 29.20 -10.70
C PRO A 26 39.12 29.55 -11.06
N ALA A 27 38.26 29.67 -10.07
CA ALA A 27 36.85 30.03 -10.26
C ALA A 27 36.83 31.30 -11.12
N ALA A 28 36.15 31.23 -12.28
CA ALA A 28 35.97 32.41 -13.10
C ALA A 28 35.36 33.51 -12.24
N PRO A 29 35.80 34.76 -12.36
CA PRO A 29 35.30 35.84 -11.54
C PRO A 29 33.78 35.89 -11.62
N GLU A 30 33.09 35.83 -10.47
CA GLU A 30 31.62 35.85 -10.42
C GLU A 30 31.10 37.15 -11.04
N ASP A 31 30.10 37.06 -11.93
CA ASP A 31 29.46 38.28 -12.48
C ASP A 31 28.81 39.07 -11.35
N PRO A 32 29.15 40.37 -11.16
CA PRO A 32 28.62 41.21 -10.07
C PRO A 32 27.09 41.27 -10.06
N LEU A 33 26.46 41.09 -11.22
CA LEU A 33 25.01 41.09 -11.41
C LEU A 33 24.37 39.69 -11.32
N ARG A 34 25.18 38.63 -11.11
CA ARG A 34 24.73 37.24 -11.01
C ARG A 34 23.86 36.79 -12.19
N ARG A 35 24.31 37.07 -13.41
CA ARG A 35 23.65 36.69 -14.68
C ARG A 35 24.18 35.36 -15.22
N ASP A 36 24.81 34.57 -14.41
CA ASP A 36 25.45 33.29 -14.71
C ASP A 36 24.46 32.17 -15.05
N THR A 37 23.24 32.21 -14.52
CA THR A 37 22.19 31.24 -14.82
C THR A 37 20.92 31.93 -15.32
N PRO A 38 20.07 31.26 -16.14
CA PRO A 38 18.80 31.83 -16.60
C PRO A 38 17.92 32.31 -15.45
N ARG A 39 17.84 31.49 -14.40
CA ARG A 39 17.01 31.80 -13.22
C ARG A 39 17.52 33.02 -12.46
N SER A 40 18.83 33.09 -12.17
CA SER A 40 19.39 34.21 -11.44
C SER A 40 19.28 35.50 -12.22
N ALA A 41 19.57 35.47 -13.53
CA ALA A 41 19.46 36.64 -14.41
C ALA A 41 18.05 37.22 -14.41
N PHE A 42 17.03 36.39 -14.61
CA PHE A 42 15.65 36.85 -14.67
C PHE A 42 15.13 37.34 -13.32
N LEU A 43 15.41 36.61 -12.23
CA LEU A 43 14.99 37.03 -10.89
C LEU A 43 15.62 38.38 -10.48
N ARG A 44 16.92 38.59 -10.79
CA ARG A 44 17.62 39.84 -10.49
C ARG A 44 17.11 40.99 -11.35
N PHE A 45 16.75 40.74 -12.61
CA PHE A 45 16.07 41.72 -13.45
C PHE A 45 14.76 42.19 -12.81
N VAL A 46 13.92 41.23 -12.39
CA VAL A 46 12.62 41.54 -11.77
C VAL A 46 12.82 42.28 -10.44
N GLU A 47 13.79 41.87 -9.62
CA GLU A 47 14.13 42.54 -8.35
C GLU A 47 14.60 43.96 -8.55
N ALA A 48 15.54 44.22 -9.49
CA ALA A 48 16.01 45.55 -9.82
C ALA A 48 14.87 46.45 -10.34
N SER A 49 14.05 45.91 -11.21
CA SER A 49 12.87 46.61 -11.77
C SER A 49 11.84 46.99 -10.69
N GLN A 50 11.57 46.11 -9.73
CA GLN A 50 10.63 46.39 -8.64
C GLN A 50 11.17 47.38 -7.63
N ARG A 51 12.50 47.45 -7.40
CA ARG A 51 13.14 48.48 -6.59
C ARG A 51 13.17 49.85 -7.27
N GLY A 52 12.74 49.96 -8.53
CA GLY A 52 12.81 51.19 -9.32
C GLY A 52 14.24 51.50 -9.82
N ASP A 53 15.18 50.57 -9.68
CA ASP A 53 16.57 50.74 -10.19
C ASP A 53 16.59 50.39 -11.69
N ARG A 54 16.14 51.39 -12.49
CA ARG A 54 16.05 51.27 -13.94
C ARG A 54 17.39 51.05 -14.60
N ALA A 55 18.47 51.67 -14.05
CA ALA A 55 19.79 51.59 -14.62
C ALA A 55 20.39 50.17 -14.46
N THR A 56 20.20 49.54 -13.30
CA THR A 56 20.59 48.15 -13.09
C THR A 56 19.67 47.19 -13.90
N ALA A 57 18.38 47.41 -13.93
CA ALA A 57 17.44 46.56 -14.70
C ALA A 57 17.79 46.56 -16.21
N ALA A 58 18.16 47.69 -16.76
CA ALA A 58 18.56 47.84 -18.16
C ALA A 58 19.77 46.95 -18.56
N GLN A 59 20.64 46.57 -17.59
CA GLN A 59 21.83 45.73 -17.82
C GLN A 59 21.49 44.25 -18.01
N TYR A 60 20.24 43.85 -17.78
CA TYR A 60 19.75 42.50 -18.05
C TYR A 60 19.09 42.36 -19.41
N LEU A 61 19.03 43.40 -20.25
CA LEU A 61 18.43 43.43 -21.56
C LEU A 61 19.48 43.28 -22.67
N ALA A 62 19.32 42.30 -23.56
CA ALA A 62 20.10 42.18 -24.79
C ALA A 62 19.56 43.17 -25.83
N TRP A 63 20.28 44.27 -26.09
CA TRP A 63 19.78 45.35 -26.95
C TRP A 63 19.77 44.92 -28.41
N PRO A 64 18.64 45.09 -29.13
CA PRO A 64 18.55 44.72 -30.52
C PRO A 64 19.44 45.65 -31.39
N ARG A 65 19.93 45.13 -32.53
CA ARG A 65 20.73 45.90 -33.49
C ARG A 65 19.92 46.98 -34.23
N GLN A 66 18.60 46.84 -34.27
CA GLN A 66 17.69 47.83 -34.84
C GLN A 66 17.51 49.03 -33.93
N LYS A 67 17.33 50.22 -34.52
CA LYS A 67 17.10 51.45 -33.74
C LYS A 67 15.72 51.38 -33.06
N MET A 68 15.72 51.36 -31.72
CA MET A 68 14.52 51.36 -30.92
C MET A 68 14.07 52.77 -30.58
N PRO A 69 12.75 53.02 -30.48
CA PRO A 69 12.21 54.33 -30.11
C PRO A 69 12.33 54.63 -28.61
N LEU A 70 12.87 53.69 -27.80
CA LEU A 70 12.97 53.73 -26.34
C LEU A 70 14.42 53.73 -25.86
N SER A 71 14.67 54.31 -24.69
CA SER A 71 15.90 54.08 -23.98
C SER A 71 15.94 52.69 -23.32
N LYS A 72 17.14 52.18 -22.91
CA LYS A 72 17.25 50.89 -22.22
C LYS A 72 16.49 50.86 -20.89
N GLU A 73 16.51 51.99 -20.18
CA GLU A 73 15.84 52.20 -18.91
C GLU A 73 14.32 52.19 -19.06
N GLU A 74 13.78 52.84 -20.11
CA GLU A 74 12.36 52.85 -20.44
C GLU A 74 11.87 51.46 -20.87
N ALA A 75 12.68 50.72 -21.66
CA ALA A 75 12.38 49.35 -22.04
C ALA A 75 12.32 48.43 -20.82
N ALA A 76 13.25 48.58 -19.85
CA ALA A 76 13.21 47.80 -18.61
C ALA A 76 11.94 48.09 -17.78
N GLU A 77 11.52 49.34 -17.70
CA GLU A 77 10.28 49.76 -17.02
C GLU A 77 9.04 49.18 -17.69
N GLN A 78 8.95 49.31 -19.01
CA GLN A 78 7.83 48.78 -19.80
C GLN A 78 7.75 47.28 -19.72
N LEU A 79 8.88 46.56 -19.81
CA LEU A 79 8.91 45.08 -19.63
C LEU A 79 8.46 44.69 -18.23
N SER A 80 8.92 45.38 -17.19
CA SER A 80 8.48 45.15 -15.81
C SER A 80 6.96 45.32 -15.66
N PHE A 81 6.39 46.33 -16.29
CA PHE A 81 4.95 46.54 -16.31
C PHE A 81 4.20 45.36 -16.97
N VAL A 82 4.66 44.92 -18.14
CA VAL A 82 4.07 43.76 -18.86
C VAL A 82 4.16 42.50 -18.02
N LEU A 83 5.29 42.25 -17.38
CA LEU A 83 5.50 41.08 -16.52
C LEU A 83 4.58 41.07 -15.29
N ASN A 84 4.34 42.23 -14.70
CA ASN A 84 3.48 42.31 -13.52
C ASN A 84 1.99 42.11 -13.85
N HIS A 85 1.53 42.46 -15.07
CA HIS A 85 0.12 42.46 -15.42
C HIS A 85 -0.33 41.29 -16.31
N GLY A 86 0.56 40.72 -17.12
CA GLY A 86 0.19 39.70 -18.09
C GLY A 86 1.06 38.45 -18.10
N PHE A 87 2.01 38.27 -17.20
CA PHE A 87 2.95 37.15 -17.25
C PHE A 87 2.37 35.85 -16.75
N GLU A 88 2.36 34.84 -17.63
CA GLU A 88 2.12 33.43 -17.32
C GLU A 88 3.43 32.64 -17.43
N GLY A 89 4.00 32.25 -16.30
CA GLY A 89 5.22 31.47 -16.27
C GLY A 89 5.50 30.95 -14.86
N ASN A 90 6.27 29.89 -14.78
CA ASN A 90 6.72 29.32 -13.51
C ASN A 90 8.22 29.53 -13.36
N LEU A 91 8.63 30.50 -12.56
CA LEU A 91 10.02 30.84 -12.32
C LEU A 91 10.82 29.71 -11.65
N ASP A 92 10.17 28.74 -11.00
CA ASP A 92 10.83 27.60 -10.40
C ASP A 92 11.32 26.56 -11.44
N ARG A 93 10.78 26.65 -12.68
CA ARG A 93 11.20 25.80 -13.82
C ARG A 93 12.41 26.32 -14.55
N LEU A 94 12.78 27.60 -14.36
CA LEU A 94 13.98 28.15 -14.99
C LEU A 94 15.22 27.42 -14.51
N SER A 95 16.12 27.12 -15.46
CA SER A 95 17.35 26.39 -15.19
C SER A 95 18.25 27.12 -14.19
N ARG A 96 18.84 26.37 -13.29
CA ARG A 96 19.89 26.82 -12.37
C ARG A 96 21.27 26.49 -12.90
N ASP A 97 21.34 25.81 -14.06
CA ASP A 97 22.59 25.47 -14.71
C ASP A 97 23.04 26.65 -15.58
N PRO A 98 24.33 27.06 -15.53
CA PRO A 98 24.88 28.08 -16.42
C PRO A 98 24.74 27.73 -17.92
N GLY A 99 24.60 26.45 -18.25
CA GLY A 99 24.35 25.96 -19.60
C GLY A 99 22.90 26.18 -20.10
N GLY A 100 21.95 26.51 -19.21
CA GLY A 100 20.52 26.55 -19.54
C GLY A 100 19.83 25.20 -19.45
N SER A 101 18.59 25.10 -19.94
CA SER A 101 17.83 23.86 -20.03
C SER A 101 18.19 23.10 -21.33
N ILE A 102 18.37 21.79 -21.22
CA ILE A 102 18.69 20.91 -22.37
C ILE A 102 17.42 20.26 -22.92
N ASP A 103 16.34 20.21 -22.13
CA ASP A 103 15.13 19.41 -22.41
C ASP A 103 13.94 20.25 -22.94
N ASP A 104 14.13 21.54 -23.22
CA ASP A 104 13.04 22.44 -23.65
C ASP A 104 12.86 22.53 -25.17
N GLY A 105 13.69 21.83 -25.93
CA GLY A 105 13.66 21.80 -27.40
C GLY A 105 14.16 23.10 -28.07
N LEU A 106 14.79 24.00 -27.30
CA LEU A 106 15.39 25.25 -27.80
C LEU A 106 16.89 25.08 -28.01
N ALA A 107 17.50 26.08 -28.70
CA ALA A 107 18.95 26.14 -28.79
C ALA A 107 19.61 26.32 -27.41
N ALA A 108 20.80 25.76 -27.18
CA ALA A 108 21.48 25.79 -25.87
C ALA A 108 21.81 27.18 -25.34
N ASP A 109 21.73 28.21 -26.17
CA ASP A 109 21.92 29.62 -25.86
C ASP A 109 20.60 30.36 -25.60
N ARG A 110 19.48 29.65 -25.61
CA ARG A 110 18.13 30.25 -25.47
C ARG A 110 17.28 29.47 -24.48
N GLU A 111 16.56 30.19 -23.61
CA GLU A 111 15.64 29.59 -22.63
C GLU A 111 14.33 30.38 -22.57
N ARG A 112 13.19 29.68 -22.55
CA ARG A 112 11.87 30.31 -22.43
C ARG A 112 11.52 30.55 -20.97
N VAL A 113 11.27 31.81 -20.63
CA VAL A 113 10.88 32.21 -19.27
C VAL A 113 9.40 31.97 -19.02
N GLY A 114 8.57 32.27 -20.00
CA GLY A 114 7.13 32.20 -19.94
C GLY A 114 6.48 32.98 -21.08
N THR A 115 5.20 33.28 -20.94
CA THR A 115 4.41 33.96 -21.95
C THR A 115 3.75 35.20 -21.34
N ALA A 116 3.83 36.34 -22.01
CA ALA A 116 3.00 37.51 -21.69
C ALA A 116 1.66 37.39 -22.41
N VAL A 117 0.56 37.46 -21.67
CA VAL A 117 -0.80 37.47 -22.19
C VAL A 117 -1.27 38.91 -22.19
N LEU A 118 -1.54 39.47 -23.37
CA LEU A 118 -1.93 40.86 -23.56
C LEU A 118 -3.45 40.98 -23.40
N ALA A 119 -3.95 42.21 -23.18
CA ALA A 119 -5.38 42.48 -23.02
C ALA A 119 -6.24 42.13 -24.25
N ASN A 120 -5.62 42.11 -25.45
CA ASN A 120 -6.26 41.67 -26.70
C ASN A 120 -6.31 40.11 -26.82
N GLY A 121 -5.82 39.37 -25.85
CA GLY A 121 -5.72 37.90 -25.88
C GLY A 121 -4.50 37.34 -26.62
N GLU A 122 -3.65 38.20 -27.16
CA GLU A 122 -2.40 37.76 -27.80
C GLU A 122 -1.41 37.23 -26.78
N ARG A 123 -0.67 36.20 -27.16
CA ARG A 123 0.33 35.55 -26.32
C ARG A 123 1.72 35.73 -26.92
N VAL A 124 2.60 36.40 -26.19
CA VAL A 124 3.98 36.66 -26.62
C VAL A 124 4.93 35.93 -25.68
N ASP A 125 5.76 35.06 -26.24
CA ASP A 125 6.75 34.32 -25.43
C ASP A 125 7.94 35.19 -25.07
N ILE A 126 8.41 35.08 -23.84
CA ILE A 126 9.54 35.80 -23.30
C ILE A 126 10.72 34.84 -23.22
N PHE A 127 11.83 35.24 -23.85
CA PHE A 127 13.04 34.42 -23.92
C PHE A 127 14.22 35.11 -23.24
N LEU A 128 15.10 34.30 -22.68
CA LEU A 128 16.48 34.67 -22.33
C LEU A 128 17.43 34.15 -23.40
N THR A 129 18.51 34.86 -23.61
CA THR A 129 19.60 34.44 -24.49
C THR A 129 20.93 34.55 -23.76
N ARG A 130 21.82 33.60 -24.04
CA ARG A 130 23.16 33.56 -23.50
C ARG A 130 24.08 34.37 -24.40
N VAL A 131 24.71 35.40 -23.86
CA VAL A 131 25.58 36.30 -24.59
C VAL A 131 26.95 36.30 -23.94
N THR A 132 28.02 36.22 -24.72
CA THR A 132 29.38 36.37 -24.23
C THR A 132 29.73 37.86 -24.18
N GLN A 133 30.03 38.36 -22.97
CA GLN A 133 30.50 39.75 -22.80
C GLN A 133 31.90 39.96 -23.34
N GLU A 134 32.31 41.22 -23.47
CA GLU A 134 33.69 41.60 -23.86
C GLU A 134 34.74 41.04 -22.89
N SER A 135 34.35 40.80 -21.62
CA SER A 135 35.15 40.11 -20.60
C SER A 135 35.38 38.63 -20.85
N GLY A 136 34.74 38.03 -21.88
CA GLY A 136 34.78 36.59 -22.16
C GLY A 136 33.83 35.76 -21.32
N GLN A 137 33.09 36.34 -20.39
CA GLN A 137 32.13 35.61 -19.54
C GLN A 137 30.78 35.47 -20.25
N PRO A 138 30.20 34.25 -20.27
CA PRO A 138 28.83 34.06 -20.76
C PRO A 138 27.82 34.49 -19.68
N VAL A 139 26.90 35.37 -20.05
CA VAL A 139 25.81 35.86 -19.20
C VAL A 139 24.46 35.68 -19.88
N TRP A 140 23.43 35.50 -19.08
CA TRP A 140 22.04 35.39 -19.55
C TRP A 140 21.37 36.76 -19.50
N LEU A 141 20.74 37.15 -20.62
CA LEU A 141 20.02 38.41 -20.78
C LEU A 141 18.65 38.14 -21.38
N VAL A 142 17.67 39.04 -21.18
CA VAL A 142 16.41 39.00 -21.93
C VAL A 142 16.73 39.15 -23.40
N SER A 143 16.21 38.27 -24.25
CA SER A 143 16.60 38.19 -25.66
C SER A 143 16.28 39.47 -26.42
N SER A 144 17.10 39.78 -27.43
CA SER A 144 16.88 40.95 -28.30
C SER A 144 15.53 40.93 -28.99
N ASP A 145 15.00 39.76 -29.32
CA ASP A 145 13.66 39.59 -29.92
C ASP A 145 12.59 40.03 -28.94
N THR A 146 12.66 39.53 -27.70
CA THR A 146 11.73 39.95 -26.64
C THR A 146 11.82 41.47 -26.38
N VAL A 147 13.04 42.01 -26.37
CA VAL A 147 13.25 43.46 -26.16
C VAL A 147 12.64 44.27 -27.32
N ALA A 148 12.75 43.81 -28.56
CA ALA A 148 12.14 44.47 -29.73
C ALA A 148 10.60 44.51 -29.66
N ASP A 149 9.98 43.50 -29.05
CA ASP A 149 8.53 43.40 -28.89
C ASP A 149 7.97 44.20 -27.69
N ILE A 150 8.83 44.74 -26.81
CA ILE A 150 8.40 45.47 -25.61
C ILE A 150 7.41 46.59 -25.91
N PRO A 151 7.64 47.51 -26.87
CA PRO A 151 6.70 48.59 -27.12
C PRO A 151 5.31 48.10 -27.48
N ARG A 152 5.24 47.08 -28.34
CA ARG A 152 4.00 46.44 -28.74
C ARG A 152 3.30 45.77 -27.58
N MET A 153 4.05 45.02 -26.76
CA MET A 153 3.51 44.39 -25.56
C MET A 153 2.96 45.44 -24.56
N TYR A 154 3.66 46.54 -24.37
CA TYR A 154 3.28 47.59 -23.47
C TYR A 154 2.02 48.33 -23.91
N GLU A 155 1.87 48.66 -25.23
CA GLU A 155 0.66 49.27 -25.78
C GLU A 155 -0.60 48.44 -25.53
N HIS A 156 -0.44 47.10 -25.54
CA HIS A 156 -1.55 46.16 -25.34
C HIS A 156 -1.61 45.57 -23.93
N ALA A 157 -0.67 45.89 -23.06
CA ALA A 157 -0.70 45.52 -21.63
C ALA A 157 -1.63 46.46 -20.89
N GLY A 158 -2.95 46.30 -21.11
CA GLY A 158 -3.95 47.11 -20.43
C GLY A 158 -4.04 46.84 -18.93
N LEU A 159 -4.18 47.90 -18.12
CA LEU A 159 -4.64 47.74 -16.74
C LEU A 159 -6.02 47.05 -16.75
N PRO A 160 -6.30 46.08 -15.85
CA PRO A 160 -7.62 45.49 -15.70
C PRO A 160 -8.66 46.60 -15.51
N GLU A 161 -9.80 46.51 -16.22
CA GLU A 161 -10.85 47.58 -16.18
C GLU A 161 -11.29 47.90 -14.75
N PHE A 162 -11.24 46.96 -13.84
CA PHE A 162 -11.65 47.17 -12.46
C PHE A 162 -10.66 48.07 -11.69
N GLU A 163 -9.35 48.04 -12.00
CA GLU A 163 -8.32 48.88 -11.36
C GLU A 163 -8.53 50.34 -11.68
N ARG A 164 -9.02 50.63 -12.89
CA ARG A 164 -9.40 52.01 -13.29
C ARG A 164 -10.60 52.58 -12.51
N ARG A 165 -11.41 51.72 -11.88
CA ARG A 165 -12.58 52.09 -11.10
C ARG A 165 -12.30 52.22 -9.60
N LEU A 166 -11.10 51.89 -9.15
CA LEU A 166 -10.73 51.96 -7.75
C LEU A 166 -10.48 53.44 -7.32
N PRO A 167 -10.81 53.78 -6.06
CA PRO A 167 -10.47 55.08 -5.50
C PRO A 167 -8.94 55.28 -5.49
N LYS A 168 -8.48 56.47 -5.88
CA LYS A 168 -7.05 56.83 -5.92
C LYS A 168 -6.32 56.58 -4.59
N VAL A 169 -7.01 56.72 -3.46
CA VAL A 169 -6.44 56.44 -2.14
C VAL A 169 -5.94 54.99 -2.00
N LEU A 170 -6.56 54.04 -2.70
CA LEU A 170 -6.18 52.60 -2.66
C LEU A 170 -5.09 52.25 -3.67
N THR A 171 -5.01 52.98 -4.79
CA THR A 171 -4.01 52.79 -5.84
C THR A 171 -2.71 53.51 -5.56
N ASP A 172 -2.79 54.71 -4.96
CA ASP A 172 -1.62 55.57 -4.69
C ASP A 172 -0.93 55.23 -3.35
N ALA A 173 -1.70 54.68 -2.38
CA ALA A 173 -1.15 54.22 -1.12
C ALA A 173 -0.43 52.84 -1.31
N THR A 174 0.81 52.73 -0.82
CA THR A 174 1.61 51.53 -0.90
C THR A 174 1.99 51.03 0.49
N ILE A 175 2.01 49.70 0.67
CA ILE A 175 2.61 49.00 1.81
C ILE A 175 3.85 48.28 1.29
N GLY A 176 5.04 48.85 1.57
CA GLY A 176 6.26 48.41 0.92
C GLY A 176 6.22 48.62 -0.59
N GLU A 177 6.36 47.61 -1.38
CA GLU A 177 6.32 47.64 -2.85
C GLU A 177 4.94 47.31 -3.43
N LEU A 178 3.91 47.03 -2.57
CA LEU A 178 2.57 46.63 -2.98
C LEU A 178 1.58 47.80 -2.86
N GLN A 179 0.78 48.02 -3.88
CA GLN A 179 -0.38 48.89 -3.78
C GLN A 179 -1.35 48.35 -2.72
N LEU A 180 -1.89 49.25 -1.87
CA LEU A 180 -2.71 48.88 -0.70
C LEU A 180 -3.93 48.01 -1.05
N TRP A 181 -4.51 48.22 -2.21
CA TRP A 181 -5.69 47.45 -2.64
C TRP A 181 -5.40 45.97 -2.88
N VAL A 182 -4.18 45.59 -3.31
CA VAL A 182 -3.81 44.19 -3.60
C VAL A 182 -3.89 43.30 -2.35
N PRO A 183 -3.14 43.57 -1.25
CA PRO A 183 -3.26 42.80 -0.03
C PRO A 183 -4.66 42.85 0.58
N LEU A 184 -5.33 44.01 0.50
CA LEU A 184 -6.71 44.19 0.98
C LEU A 184 -7.68 43.29 0.20
N ALA A 185 -7.59 43.27 -1.13
CA ALA A 185 -8.43 42.43 -1.99
C ALA A 185 -8.20 40.93 -1.67
N LEU A 186 -6.94 40.50 -1.53
CA LEU A 186 -6.63 39.10 -1.21
C LEU A 186 -7.19 38.67 0.15
N VAL A 187 -7.09 39.54 1.17
CA VAL A 187 -7.63 39.27 2.50
C VAL A 187 -9.15 39.24 2.52
N LEU A 188 -9.80 40.22 1.86
CA LEU A 188 -11.26 40.28 1.80
C LEU A 188 -11.89 39.19 0.93
N LEU A 189 -11.16 38.69 -0.07
CA LEU A 189 -11.61 37.60 -0.92
C LEU A 189 -11.77 36.28 -0.15
N LEU A 190 -10.91 36.02 0.89
CA LEU A 190 -10.97 34.80 1.69
C LEU A 190 -12.32 34.56 2.38
N PRO A 191 -12.87 35.51 3.19
CA PRO A 191 -14.16 35.29 3.83
C PRO A 191 -15.29 35.18 2.81
N VAL A 192 -15.25 35.94 1.72
CA VAL A 192 -16.26 35.86 0.65
C VAL A 192 -16.27 34.48 0.03
N LEU A 193 -15.10 33.95 -0.38
CA LEU A 193 -14.96 32.61 -0.95
C LEU A 193 -15.33 31.54 0.06
N PHE A 194 -15.03 31.73 1.35
CA PHE A 194 -15.42 30.78 2.39
C PHE A 194 -16.96 30.69 2.54
N VAL A 195 -17.64 31.81 2.49
CA VAL A 195 -19.12 31.85 2.50
C VAL A 195 -19.67 31.15 1.25
N VAL A 196 -19.16 31.50 0.07
CA VAL A 196 -19.58 30.88 -1.21
C VAL A 196 -19.34 29.36 -1.19
N SER A 197 -18.16 28.92 -0.80
CA SER A 197 -17.81 27.50 -0.69
C SER A 197 -18.70 26.77 0.31
N SER A 198 -19.01 27.40 1.45
CA SER A 198 -19.86 26.85 2.49
C SER A 198 -21.33 26.74 2.02
N LEU A 199 -21.86 27.76 1.34
CA LEU A 199 -23.19 27.73 0.75
C LEU A 199 -23.31 26.67 -0.34
N PHE A 200 -22.31 26.58 -1.22
CA PHE A 200 -22.24 25.53 -2.24
C PHE A 200 -22.30 24.14 -1.63
N LEU A 201 -21.48 23.87 -0.62
CA LEU A 201 -21.50 22.58 0.09
C LEU A 201 -22.82 22.34 0.79
N TRP A 202 -23.41 23.34 1.43
CA TRP A 202 -24.71 23.23 2.07
C TRP A 202 -25.81 22.87 1.04
N MET A 203 -25.77 23.48 -0.13
CA MET A 203 -26.67 23.18 -1.24
C MET A 203 -26.48 21.73 -1.73
N VAL A 204 -25.24 21.29 -2.00
CA VAL A 204 -24.94 19.92 -2.44
C VAL A 204 -25.39 18.89 -1.40
N LEU A 205 -25.13 19.15 -0.12
CA LEU A 205 -25.57 18.28 0.98
C LEU A 205 -27.10 18.29 1.13
N GLY A 206 -27.74 19.43 0.92
CA GLY A 206 -29.20 19.57 0.90
C GLY A 206 -29.84 18.75 -0.20
N VAL A 207 -29.36 18.91 -1.43
CA VAL A 207 -29.84 18.14 -2.61
C VAL A 207 -29.60 16.64 -2.40
N SER A 208 -28.41 16.23 -1.92
CA SER A 208 -28.11 14.83 -1.66
C SER A 208 -29.06 14.21 -0.61
N ARG A 209 -29.41 14.97 0.44
CA ARG A 209 -30.39 14.55 1.45
C ARG A 209 -31.80 14.42 0.86
N LEU A 210 -32.19 15.36 0.01
CA LEU A 210 -33.49 15.34 -0.67
C LEU A 210 -33.60 14.13 -1.59
N VAL A 211 -32.60 13.86 -2.43
CA VAL A 211 -32.56 12.69 -3.33
C VAL A 211 -32.62 11.38 -2.56
N LEU A 212 -31.89 11.27 -1.44
CA LEU A 212 -31.92 10.07 -0.59
C LEU A 212 -33.28 9.88 0.09
N ARG A 213 -33.96 10.97 0.48
CA ARG A 213 -35.33 10.93 1.01
C ARG A 213 -36.32 10.45 -0.04
N LEU A 214 -36.23 10.97 -1.27
CA LEU A 214 -37.10 10.59 -2.38
C LEU A 214 -36.91 9.12 -2.80
N ARG A 215 -35.71 8.56 -2.62
CA ARG A 215 -35.41 7.13 -2.87
C ARG A 215 -35.75 6.20 -1.71
N GLY A 216 -36.42 6.67 -0.65
CA GLY A 216 -36.79 5.83 0.51
C GLY A 216 -35.61 5.26 1.32
N ARG A 217 -34.39 5.74 1.08
CA ARG A 217 -33.15 5.26 1.73
C ARG A 217 -32.64 6.21 2.83
N ALA A 218 -33.48 7.07 3.33
CA ALA A 218 -33.13 8.03 4.37
C ALA A 218 -33.10 7.35 5.73
N GLU A 219 -31.92 6.90 6.18
CA GLU A 219 -31.67 6.70 7.61
C GLU A 219 -31.39 8.07 8.27
N PRO A 220 -32.33 8.58 9.09
CA PRO A 220 -32.14 9.87 9.75
C PRO A 220 -31.08 9.74 10.86
N GLY A 221 -30.04 10.58 10.78
CA GLY A 221 -29.11 10.83 11.89
C GLY A 221 -27.65 10.44 11.68
N ARG A 222 -27.33 9.24 11.27
CA ARG A 222 -25.92 8.74 11.24
C ARG A 222 -25.12 9.23 10.02
N ARG A 223 -25.70 9.22 8.82
CA ARG A 223 -25.08 9.75 7.59
C ARG A 223 -24.92 11.28 7.62
N SER A 224 -25.85 11.98 8.26
CA SER A 224 -25.82 13.44 8.37
C SER A 224 -24.61 13.95 9.17
N ARG A 225 -24.27 13.29 10.27
CA ARG A 225 -23.08 13.63 11.10
C ARG A 225 -21.76 13.39 10.36
N THR A 226 -21.69 12.35 9.54
CA THR A 226 -20.51 12.00 8.76
C THR A 226 -20.16 13.09 7.75
N TRP A 227 -21.14 13.54 6.97
CA TRP A 227 -20.93 14.60 5.98
C TRP A 227 -20.65 15.95 6.64
N ALA A 228 -21.29 16.25 7.78
CA ALA A 228 -21.04 17.48 8.52
C ALA A 228 -19.58 17.56 9.05
N ALA A 229 -18.98 16.42 9.41
CA ALA A 229 -17.60 16.38 9.88
C ALA A 229 -16.57 16.73 8.78
N LEU A 230 -16.86 16.34 7.53
CA LEU A 230 -15.99 16.64 6.37
C LEU A 230 -16.32 18.00 5.71
N ALA A 231 -17.50 18.57 5.95
CA ALA A 231 -17.93 19.80 5.28
C ALA A 231 -16.98 20.98 5.56
N ARG A 232 -16.55 21.17 6.81
CA ARG A 232 -15.64 22.26 7.18
C ARG A 232 -14.28 22.20 6.49
N PRO A 233 -13.52 21.07 6.56
CA PRO A 233 -12.24 20.99 5.85
C PRO A 233 -12.41 21.03 4.33
N THR A 234 -13.52 20.51 3.77
CA THR A 234 -13.80 20.61 2.33
C THR A 234 -14.08 22.05 1.92
N ALA A 235 -14.85 22.82 2.73
CA ALA A 235 -15.07 24.25 2.49
C ALA A 235 -13.76 25.03 2.50
N PHE A 236 -12.87 24.73 3.46
CA PHE A 236 -11.56 25.35 3.56
C PHE A 236 -10.70 25.07 2.31
N LEU A 237 -10.64 23.81 1.85
CA LEU A 237 -9.91 23.43 0.64
C LEU A 237 -10.48 24.08 -0.61
N LEU A 238 -11.80 24.13 -0.76
CA LEU A 238 -12.47 24.81 -1.87
C LEU A 238 -12.18 26.32 -1.86
N THR A 239 -12.23 26.94 -0.68
CA THR A 239 -11.89 28.36 -0.52
C THR A 239 -10.48 28.66 -0.98
N LEU A 240 -9.49 27.91 -0.50
CA LEU A 240 -8.09 28.10 -0.90
C LEU A 240 -7.85 27.76 -2.37
N GLY A 241 -8.53 26.73 -2.91
CA GLY A 241 -8.46 26.36 -4.32
C GLY A 241 -9.00 27.48 -5.23
N LEU A 242 -10.19 28.02 -4.91
CA LEU A 242 -10.78 29.14 -5.62
C LEU A 242 -9.94 30.42 -5.47
N HIS A 243 -9.44 30.67 -4.26
CA HIS A 243 -8.57 31.81 -4.00
C HIS A 243 -7.29 31.75 -4.84
N ARG A 244 -6.66 30.55 -4.95
CA ARG A 244 -5.51 30.33 -5.83
C ARG A 244 -5.85 30.53 -7.31
N LEU A 245 -7.05 30.15 -7.73
CA LEU A 245 -7.52 30.30 -9.12
C LEU A 245 -7.76 31.76 -9.48
N ILE A 246 -8.34 32.54 -8.55
CA ILE A 246 -8.69 33.94 -8.77
C ILE A 246 -7.53 34.91 -8.53
N SER A 247 -6.58 34.55 -7.64
CA SER A 247 -5.46 35.42 -7.25
C SER A 247 -4.62 35.98 -8.42
N PRO A 248 -4.39 35.25 -9.54
CA PRO A 248 -3.68 35.86 -10.69
C PRO A 248 -4.36 37.08 -11.28
N SER A 249 -5.70 37.14 -11.24
CA SER A 249 -6.48 38.28 -11.75
C SER A 249 -6.38 39.53 -10.89
N VAL A 250 -5.82 39.43 -9.67
CA VAL A 250 -5.67 40.57 -8.75
C VAL A 250 -4.39 41.38 -9.01
N GLY A 251 -3.53 40.96 -9.98
CA GLY A 251 -2.35 41.75 -10.36
C GLY A 251 -1.22 41.70 -9.30
N ILE A 252 -1.00 40.59 -8.64
CA ILE A 252 0.08 40.43 -7.67
C ILE A 252 1.43 40.54 -8.38
N PRO A 253 2.35 41.44 -7.98
CA PRO A 253 3.68 41.54 -8.55
C PRO A 253 4.44 40.19 -8.51
N LEU A 254 5.25 39.94 -9.53
CA LEU A 254 5.80 38.62 -9.84
C LEU A 254 6.55 37.95 -8.67
N LEU A 255 7.35 38.71 -7.91
CA LEU A 255 8.08 38.17 -6.74
C LEU A 255 7.14 37.83 -5.58
N HIS A 256 6.18 38.69 -5.29
CA HIS A 256 5.18 38.45 -4.23
C HIS A 256 4.25 37.28 -4.58
N ARG A 257 3.97 37.08 -5.87
CA ARG A 257 3.18 35.94 -6.38
C ARG A 257 3.85 34.59 -6.05
N GLN A 258 5.18 34.51 -6.06
CA GLN A 258 5.89 33.30 -5.70
C GLN A 258 5.75 32.98 -4.20
N TYR A 259 5.97 33.95 -3.32
CA TYR A 259 5.77 33.78 -1.87
C TYR A 259 4.30 33.45 -1.54
N TYR A 260 3.38 34.17 -2.15
CA TYR A 260 1.95 33.91 -2.02
C TYR A 260 1.59 32.48 -2.45
N SER A 261 2.06 32.05 -3.62
CA SER A 261 1.80 30.69 -4.14
C SER A 261 2.31 29.60 -3.20
N ARG A 262 3.51 29.78 -2.64
CA ARG A 262 4.09 28.87 -1.64
C ARG A 262 3.25 28.83 -0.37
N THR A 263 2.87 29.98 0.15
CA THR A 263 2.02 30.09 1.35
C THR A 263 0.69 29.37 1.15
N VAL A 264 0.00 29.64 0.05
CA VAL A 264 -1.27 28.97 -0.27
C VAL A 264 -1.09 27.46 -0.44
N THR A 265 0.02 27.02 -1.04
CA THR A 265 0.34 25.58 -1.17
C THR A 265 0.49 24.91 0.20
N VAL A 266 1.20 25.55 1.13
CA VAL A 266 1.33 25.02 2.51
C VAL A 266 -0.01 24.96 3.23
N LEU A 267 -0.83 26.01 3.08
CA LEU A 267 -2.18 26.04 3.65
C LEU A 267 -3.09 24.96 3.03
N LEU A 268 -2.99 24.72 1.72
CA LEU A 268 -3.69 23.63 1.05
C LEU A 268 -3.24 22.25 1.59
N LEU A 269 -1.93 22.03 1.75
CA LEU A 269 -1.40 20.80 2.34
C LEU A 269 -1.90 20.60 3.77
N ALA A 270 -1.90 21.65 4.59
CA ALA A 270 -2.47 21.62 5.94
C ALA A 270 -3.98 21.29 5.91
N GLY A 271 -4.71 21.86 4.97
CA GLY A 271 -6.13 21.56 4.73
C GLY A 271 -6.37 20.10 4.33
N VAL A 272 -5.50 19.54 3.46
CA VAL A 272 -5.55 18.13 3.05
C VAL A 272 -5.27 17.22 4.26
N VAL A 273 -4.27 17.52 5.08
CA VAL A 273 -3.99 16.79 6.33
C VAL A 273 -5.20 16.82 7.27
N TRP A 274 -5.78 18.00 7.47
CA TRP A 274 -6.97 18.14 8.30
C TRP A 274 -8.13 17.31 7.76
N TRP A 275 -8.34 17.32 6.43
CA TRP A 275 -9.37 16.53 5.75
C TRP A 275 -9.12 15.03 5.92
N LEU A 276 -7.87 14.56 5.70
CA LEU A 276 -7.47 13.16 5.91
C LEU A 276 -7.64 12.73 7.37
N TRP A 277 -7.27 13.57 8.32
CA TRP A 277 -7.44 13.25 9.74
C TRP A 277 -8.93 13.09 10.11
N ARG A 278 -9.79 13.94 9.55
CA ARG A 278 -11.23 13.80 9.73
C ARG A 278 -11.79 12.55 9.06
N LEU A 279 -11.28 12.23 7.87
CA LEU A 279 -11.65 10.99 7.17
C LEU A 279 -11.25 9.75 7.98
N VAL A 280 -10.02 9.71 8.50
CA VAL A 280 -9.53 8.64 9.38
C VAL A 280 -10.42 8.50 10.62
N ASP A 281 -10.78 9.62 11.27
CA ASP A 281 -11.67 9.61 12.44
C ASP A 281 -13.04 9.03 12.11
N LEU A 282 -13.57 9.41 10.97
CA LEU A 282 -14.88 9.01 10.48
C LEU A 282 -14.94 7.51 10.10
N VAL A 283 -13.94 7.01 9.39
CA VAL A 283 -13.80 5.58 9.10
C VAL A 283 -13.68 4.80 10.39
N ALA A 284 -12.89 5.33 11.28
CA ALA A 284 -12.64 4.84 12.60
C ALA A 284 -13.94 4.69 13.42
N GLU A 285 -14.76 5.71 13.52
CA GLU A 285 -16.05 5.68 14.21
C GLU A 285 -17.04 4.70 13.56
N ARG A 286 -16.98 4.59 12.22
CA ARG A 286 -17.86 3.68 11.48
C ARG A 286 -17.49 2.22 11.70
N MET A 287 -16.20 1.90 11.77
CA MET A 287 -15.72 0.56 12.13
C MET A 287 -16.09 0.20 13.57
N ARG A 288 -15.90 1.15 14.50
CA ARG A 288 -16.28 0.97 15.92
C ARG A 288 -17.76 0.64 16.12
N GLY A 289 -18.64 1.26 15.32
CA GLY A 289 -20.09 1.00 15.40
C GLY A 289 -20.54 -0.34 14.79
N ARG A 290 -19.65 -1.08 14.12
CA ARG A 290 -19.88 -2.43 13.57
C ARG A 290 -19.32 -3.52 14.48
N LEU A 291 -18.42 -3.19 15.40
CA LEU A 291 -17.85 -4.12 16.37
C LEU A 291 -18.91 -4.43 17.44
N ARG A 292 -19.09 -5.72 17.76
CA ARG A 292 -19.99 -6.14 18.85
C ARG A 292 -19.48 -5.61 20.21
N PRO A 293 -20.38 -5.38 21.19
CA PRO A 293 -20.01 -4.86 22.52
C PRO A 293 -18.99 -5.73 23.28
N ASP A 294 -18.94 -7.02 22.95
CA ASP A 294 -18.11 -8.02 23.65
C ASP A 294 -16.67 -8.13 23.14
N TYR A 295 -16.25 -7.20 22.25
CA TYR A 295 -14.87 -7.24 21.74
C TYR A 295 -13.86 -6.90 22.85
N PRO A 296 -12.79 -7.71 22.99
CA PRO A 296 -11.80 -7.52 24.04
C PRO A 296 -11.12 -6.15 23.95
N ARG A 297 -10.77 -5.57 25.11
CA ARG A 297 -10.09 -4.27 25.25
C ARG A 297 -8.83 -4.15 24.38
N THR A 298 -8.17 -5.27 24.08
CA THR A 298 -7.00 -5.37 23.19
C THR A 298 -7.29 -4.93 21.74
N ALA A 299 -8.47 -5.24 21.19
CA ALA A 299 -8.85 -4.81 19.85
C ALA A 299 -9.03 -3.28 19.75
N GLN A 300 -9.46 -2.64 20.83
CA GLN A 300 -9.56 -1.19 20.90
C GLN A 300 -8.18 -0.51 20.85
N SER A 301 -7.17 -1.11 21.48
CA SER A 301 -5.80 -0.58 21.49
C SER A 301 -5.15 -0.62 20.11
N VAL A 302 -5.29 -1.72 19.37
CA VAL A 302 -4.79 -1.86 17.99
C VAL A 302 -5.43 -0.82 17.06
N TYR A 303 -6.72 -0.62 17.21
CA TYR A 303 -7.46 0.37 16.45
C TYR A 303 -6.98 1.82 16.71
N VAL A 304 -6.78 2.18 17.99
CA VAL A 304 -6.27 3.51 18.36
C VAL A 304 -4.85 3.71 17.83
N LEU A 305 -4.00 2.69 17.88
CA LEU A 305 -2.65 2.73 17.35
C LEU A 305 -2.65 2.93 15.83
N GLY A 306 -3.44 2.14 15.09
CA GLY A 306 -3.57 2.26 13.63
C GLY A 306 -4.04 3.66 13.21
N ARG A 307 -5.03 4.23 13.91
CA ARG A 307 -5.50 5.60 13.69
C ARG A 307 -4.38 6.63 13.90
N ARG A 308 -3.57 6.49 14.96
CA ARG A 308 -2.45 7.40 15.23
C ARG A 308 -1.35 7.29 14.18
N LEU A 309 -1.01 6.06 13.78
CA LEU A 309 -0.02 5.81 12.73
C LEU A 309 -0.43 6.42 11.39
N LEU A 310 -1.67 6.21 10.95
CA LEU A 310 -2.19 6.79 9.70
C LEU A 310 -2.14 8.32 9.72
N LYS A 311 -2.49 8.94 10.85
CA LYS A 311 -2.39 10.40 11.01
C LYS A 311 -0.94 10.89 10.99
N GLY A 312 -0.02 10.15 11.60
CA GLY A 312 1.41 10.45 11.59
C GLY A 312 2.00 10.35 10.19
N VAL A 313 1.67 9.31 9.44
CA VAL A 313 2.11 9.13 8.04
C VAL A 313 1.58 10.26 7.15
N ALA A 314 0.30 10.62 7.27
CA ALA A 314 -0.28 11.73 6.51
C ALA A 314 0.44 13.07 6.81
N LEU A 315 0.77 13.31 8.08
CA LEU A 315 1.52 14.50 8.48
C LEU A 315 2.95 14.50 7.91
N ALA A 316 3.65 13.37 7.97
CA ALA A 316 5.01 13.24 7.44
C ALA A 316 5.05 13.49 5.92
N ILE A 317 4.11 12.91 5.16
CA ILE A 317 3.99 13.14 3.72
C ILE A 317 3.73 14.62 3.41
N ALA A 318 2.83 15.27 4.17
CA ALA A 318 2.52 16.67 3.96
C ALA A 318 3.71 17.59 4.33
N LEU A 319 4.48 17.24 5.34
CA LEU A 319 5.70 17.97 5.70
C LEU A 319 6.74 17.90 4.58
N LEU A 320 6.98 16.70 4.03
CA LEU A 320 7.88 16.51 2.88
C LEU A 320 7.38 17.27 1.65
N ALA A 321 6.09 17.18 1.34
CA ALA A 321 5.50 17.93 0.23
C ALA A 321 5.60 19.45 0.45
N GLY A 322 5.48 19.91 1.69
CA GLY A 322 5.69 21.31 2.07
C GLY A 322 7.14 21.75 1.82
N LEU A 323 8.12 20.99 2.29
CA LEU A 323 9.54 21.26 2.05
C LEU A 323 9.87 21.30 0.55
N ALA A 324 9.33 20.37 -0.23
CA ALA A 324 9.46 20.38 -1.70
C ALA A 324 8.87 21.65 -2.33
N ALA A 325 7.74 22.14 -1.82
CA ALA A 325 7.12 23.39 -2.30
C ALA A 325 7.99 24.64 -2.03
N PHE A 326 8.87 24.57 -1.03
CA PHE A 326 9.89 25.63 -0.78
C PHE A 326 11.17 25.44 -1.60
N GLY A 327 11.25 24.40 -2.43
CA GLY A 327 12.41 24.13 -3.29
C GLY A 327 13.55 23.40 -2.58
N VAL A 328 13.27 22.77 -1.42
CA VAL A 328 14.24 21.90 -0.73
C VAL A 328 14.41 20.62 -1.55
N ASP A 329 15.65 20.27 -1.86
CA ASP A 329 15.94 18.97 -2.49
C ASP A 329 15.72 17.83 -1.51
N LEU A 330 14.75 16.99 -1.82
CA LEU A 330 14.38 15.83 -1.00
C LEU A 330 15.03 14.53 -1.46
N THR A 331 15.88 14.54 -2.47
CA THR A 331 16.45 13.32 -3.08
C THR A 331 17.12 12.43 -2.04
N THR A 332 17.99 12.99 -1.22
CA THR A 332 18.68 12.25 -0.14
C THR A 332 17.70 11.77 0.93
N THR A 333 16.73 12.61 1.30
CA THR A 333 15.70 12.24 2.29
C THR A 333 14.81 11.11 1.78
N MET A 334 14.40 11.16 0.52
CA MET A 334 13.60 10.11 -0.13
C MET A 334 14.40 8.80 -0.26
N ALA A 335 15.69 8.87 -0.58
CA ALA A 335 16.56 7.69 -0.61
C ALA A 335 16.65 7.04 0.79
N GLY A 336 16.87 7.83 1.84
CA GLY A 336 16.88 7.33 3.22
C GLY A 336 15.56 6.73 3.66
N LEU A 337 14.43 7.39 3.34
CA LEU A 337 13.09 6.86 3.58
C LEU A 337 12.81 5.57 2.81
N GLY A 338 13.34 5.45 1.58
CA GLY A 338 13.24 4.23 0.77
C GLY A 338 13.92 3.05 1.45
N ILE A 339 15.17 3.22 1.90
CA ILE A 339 15.91 2.17 2.62
C ILE A 339 15.20 1.83 3.95
N GLY A 340 14.78 2.83 4.73
CA GLY A 340 14.01 2.63 5.96
C GLY A 340 12.67 1.92 5.72
N GLY A 341 12.00 2.23 4.61
CA GLY A 341 10.76 1.58 4.18
C GLY A 341 10.95 0.10 3.85
N VAL A 342 12.03 -0.26 3.16
CA VAL A 342 12.40 -1.66 2.89
C VAL A 342 12.67 -2.41 4.18
N ALA A 343 13.43 -1.83 5.12
CA ALA A 343 13.68 -2.43 6.42
C ALA A 343 12.37 -2.66 7.21
N LEU A 344 11.45 -1.69 7.20
CA LEU A 344 10.14 -1.81 7.83
C LEU A 344 9.26 -2.87 7.15
N ALA A 345 9.34 -2.98 5.81
CA ALA A 345 8.62 -4.01 5.05
C ALA A 345 9.06 -5.41 5.47
N PHE A 346 10.36 -5.67 5.56
CA PHE A 346 10.89 -6.95 6.06
C PHE A 346 10.48 -7.22 7.51
N ALA A 347 10.55 -6.22 8.39
CA ALA A 347 10.11 -6.36 9.77
C ALA A 347 8.61 -6.69 9.90
N SER A 348 7.79 -6.22 8.96
CA SER A 348 6.33 -6.42 8.95
C SER A 348 5.88 -7.65 8.16
N GLN A 349 6.78 -8.30 7.40
CA GLN A 349 6.47 -9.37 6.45
C GLN A 349 5.63 -10.49 7.05
N LYS A 350 6.02 -11.00 8.23
CA LYS A 350 5.31 -12.11 8.89
C LYS A 350 3.90 -11.73 9.35
N THR A 351 3.69 -10.48 9.73
CA THR A 351 2.37 -9.96 10.09
C THR A 351 1.46 -9.88 8.87
N LEU A 352 1.97 -9.35 7.76
CA LEU A 352 1.24 -9.26 6.49
C LEU A 352 0.91 -10.65 5.93
N GLU A 353 1.85 -11.59 5.98
CA GLU A 353 1.64 -12.99 5.57
C GLU A 353 0.45 -13.62 6.33
N ASN A 354 0.36 -13.41 7.64
CA ASN A 354 -0.77 -13.91 8.42
C ASN A 354 -2.10 -13.24 8.07
N VAL A 355 -2.10 -11.95 7.79
CA VAL A 355 -3.32 -11.21 7.40
C VAL A 355 -3.80 -11.68 6.02
N PHE A 356 -2.90 -11.77 5.04
CA PHE A 356 -3.25 -12.27 3.70
C PHE A 356 -3.66 -13.74 3.71
N GLY A 357 -2.97 -14.58 4.51
CA GLY A 357 -3.38 -15.97 4.72
C GLY A 357 -4.78 -16.07 5.29
N GLY A 358 -5.15 -15.23 6.26
CA GLY A 358 -6.50 -15.17 6.80
C GLY A 358 -7.56 -14.77 5.77
N ILE A 359 -7.26 -13.78 4.93
CA ILE A 359 -8.13 -13.35 3.84
C ILE A 359 -8.33 -14.50 2.83
N SER A 360 -7.25 -15.21 2.47
CA SER A 360 -7.32 -16.34 1.54
C SER A 360 -8.21 -17.46 2.08
N VAL A 361 -7.97 -17.91 3.32
CA VAL A 361 -8.75 -18.98 3.97
C VAL A 361 -10.24 -18.63 4.04
N LEU A 362 -10.57 -17.37 4.38
CA LEU A 362 -11.96 -16.90 4.45
C LEU A 362 -12.62 -16.78 3.07
N SER A 363 -11.85 -16.37 2.05
CA SER A 363 -12.35 -16.22 0.67
C SER A 363 -12.64 -17.55 0.02
N ASP A 364 -11.75 -18.52 0.19
CA ASP A 364 -11.86 -19.87 -0.41
C ASP A 364 -12.88 -20.73 0.31
N ARG A 365 -13.30 -20.34 1.51
CA ARG A 365 -14.20 -21.13 2.36
C ARG A 365 -13.75 -22.56 2.54
N SER A 366 -12.45 -22.82 2.46
CA SER A 366 -11.89 -24.16 2.63
C SER A 366 -12.16 -24.71 4.04
N ILE A 367 -12.24 -23.81 5.00
CA ILE A 367 -12.52 -24.07 6.41
C ILE A 367 -13.61 -23.09 6.88
N VAL A 368 -14.59 -23.60 7.62
CA VAL A 368 -15.68 -22.80 8.20
C VAL A 368 -15.71 -23.04 9.71
N VAL A 369 -16.14 -22.04 10.48
CA VAL A 369 -16.36 -22.19 11.92
C VAL A 369 -17.38 -23.31 12.17
N GLY A 370 -17.02 -24.27 13.05
CA GLY A 370 -17.76 -25.49 13.30
C GLY A 370 -17.23 -26.73 12.56
N ASP A 371 -16.38 -26.57 11.55
CA ASP A 371 -15.76 -27.72 10.88
C ASP A 371 -14.78 -28.42 11.82
N VAL A 372 -14.72 -29.74 11.77
CA VAL A 372 -13.68 -30.56 12.38
C VAL A 372 -12.58 -30.77 11.35
N CYS A 373 -11.40 -30.26 11.63
CA CYS A 373 -10.26 -30.34 10.72
C CYS A 373 -9.06 -30.99 11.40
N GLN A 374 -8.26 -31.69 10.59
CA GLN A 374 -6.91 -32.09 10.95
C GLN A 374 -5.91 -31.12 10.35
N ILE A 375 -5.09 -30.50 11.18
CA ILE A 375 -4.08 -29.51 10.81
C ILE A 375 -2.74 -29.96 11.42
N GLY A 376 -1.89 -30.51 10.58
CA GLY A 376 -0.69 -31.19 11.04
C GLY A 376 -1.02 -32.30 12.03
N LYS A 377 -0.51 -32.22 13.25
CA LYS A 377 -0.77 -33.23 14.29
C LYS A 377 -2.05 -33.00 15.13
N TYR A 378 -2.74 -31.87 14.93
CA TYR A 378 -3.89 -31.51 15.73
C TYR A 378 -5.19 -31.81 14.97
N VAL A 379 -6.10 -32.49 15.63
CA VAL A 379 -7.48 -32.71 15.19
C VAL A 379 -8.40 -31.94 16.12
N GLY A 380 -9.33 -31.18 15.58
CA GLY A 380 -10.28 -30.43 16.41
C GLY A 380 -11.30 -29.66 15.61
N GLU A 381 -12.23 -29.04 16.35
CA GLU A 381 -13.28 -28.16 15.82
C GLU A 381 -12.76 -26.73 15.68
N VAL A 382 -13.01 -26.11 14.55
CA VAL A 382 -12.71 -24.69 14.30
C VAL A 382 -13.66 -23.82 15.09
N VAL A 383 -13.15 -23.12 16.10
CA VAL A 383 -13.95 -22.22 16.98
C VAL A 383 -14.11 -20.85 16.39
N ASP A 384 -13.01 -20.33 15.80
CA ASP A 384 -12.97 -18.97 15.25
C ASP A 384 -11.84 -18.86 14.21
N VAL A 385 -12.07 -18.05 13.20
CA VAL A 385 -11.05 -17.68 12.19
C VAL A 385 -10.84 -16.17 12.29
N GLY A 386 -9.84 -15.80 13.09
CA GLY A 386 -9.45 -14.41 13.29
C GLY A 386 -8.59 -13.87 12.13
N LEU A 387 -8.25 -12.58 12.19
CA LEU A 387 -7.46 -11.91 11.16
C LEU A 387 -6.03 -12.49 11.02
N ARG A 388 -5.40 -12.91 12.12
CA ARG A 388 -4.02 -13.39 12.18
C ARG A 388 -3.89 -14.88 12.40
N SER A 389 -4.82 -15.49 13.12
CA SER A 389 -4.76 -16.90 13.52
C SER A 389 -6.15 -17.48 13.64
N MET A 390 -6.25 -18.76 13.31
CA MET A 390 -7.41 -19.58 13.54
C MET A 390 -7.31 -20.25 14.92
N GLN A 391 -8.45 -20.50 15.57
CA GLN A 391 -8.57 -21.19 16.84
C GLN A 391 -9.18 -22.59 16.61
N LEU A 392 -8.46 -23.61 17.00
CA LEU A 392 -8.86 -25.02 16.89
C LEU A 392 -9.06 -25.60 18.30
N ARG A 393 -10.24 -26.11 18.60
CA ARG A 393 -10.53 -26.80 19.88
C ARG A 393 -10.33 -28.29 19.71
N THR A 394 -9.33 -28.85 20.39
CA THR A 394 -9.04 -30.29 20.35
C THR A 394 -10.04 -31.11 21.17
N ALA A 395 -10.01 -32.44 21.01
CA ALA A 395 -10.81 -33.37 21.81
C ALA A 395 -10.56 -33.20 23.34
N ASN A 396 -9.34 -32.82 23.73
CA ASN A 396 -8.99 -32.54 25.13
C ASN A 396 -9.50 -31.18 25.63
N ARG A 397 -10.35 -30.46 24.83
CA ARG A 397 -10.89 -29.13 25.14
C ARG A 397 -9.85 -28.01 25.21
N THR A 398 -8.62 -28.28 24.82
CA THR A 398 -7.58 -27.24 24.68
C THR A 398 -7.80 -26.45 23.37
N VAL A 399 -7.38 -25.18 23.37
CA VAL A 399 -7.45 -24.34 22.16
C VAL A 399 -6.04 -24.17 21.60
N VAL A 400 -5.88 -24.54 20.34
CA VAL A 400 -4.64 -24.39 19.57
C VAL A 400 -4.81 -23.18 18.65
N TYR A 401 -3.85 -22.26 18.68
CA TYR A 401 -3.80 -21.10 17.79
C TYR A 401 -2.89 -21.41 16.62
N VAL A 402 -3.45 -21.48 15.43
CA VAL A 402 -2.71 -21.74 14.18
C VAL A 402 -2.59 -20.42 13.41
N PRO A 403 -1.35 -19.92 13.13
CA PRO A 403 -1.17 -18.70 12.34
C PRO A 403 -1.71 -18.88 10.92
N ASN A 404 -2.49 -17.91 10.41
CA ASN A 404 -3.15 -18.03 9.11
C ASN A 404 -2.16 -18.09 7.94
N GLY A 405 -0.99 -17.43 8.05
CA GLY A 405 0.06 -17.54 7.03
C GLY A 405 0.59 -18.98 6.89
N THR A 406 0.70 -19.70 8.01
CA THR A 406 1.05 -21.13 8.00
C THR A 406 -0.10 -21.96 7.43
N LEU A 407 -1.33 -21.66 7.83
CA LEU A 407 -2.53 -22.35 7.38
C LEU A 407 -2.74 -22.26 5.87
N ALA A 408 -2.43 -21.12 5.25
CA ALA A 408 -2.58 -20.88 3.82
C ALA A 408 -1.64 -21.72 2.94
N ILE A 409 -0.54 -22.23 3.50
CA ILE A 409 0.46 -23.05 2.78
C ILE A 409 0.48 -24.52 3.24
N MET A 410 -0.29 -24.85 4.26
CA MET A 410 -0.33 -26.16 4.89
C MET A 410 -1.46 -27.00 4.31
N GLU A 411 -1.26 -28.30 4.25
CA GLU A 411 -2.34 -29.25 3.96
C GLU A 411 -3.32 -29.31 5.12
N VAL A 412 -4.60 -29.15 4.82
CA VAL A 412 -5.69 -29.21 5.78
C VAL A 412 -6.68 -30.28 5.34
N GLU A 413 -6.88 -31.28 6.19
CA GLU A 413 -7.89 -32.29 5.99
C GLU A 413 -9.19 -31.89 6.70
N ASN A 414 -10.25 -31.63 5.93
CA ASN A 414 -11.57 -31.28 6.47
C ASN A 414 -12.39 -32.55 6.71
N LEU A 415 -12.46 -32.98 7.96
CA LEU A 415 -13.16 -34.18 8.37
C LEU A 415 -14.69 -34.04 8.36
N THR A 416 -15.22 -32.80 8.41
CA THR A 416 -16.67 -32.55 8.34
C THR A 416 -17.20 -32.73 6.94
N ARG A 417 -16.39 -32.45 5.90
CA ARG A 417 -16.81 -32.50 4.50
C ARG A 417 -16.70 -33.88 3.87
N ARG A 418 -16.41 -34.92 4.66
CA ARG A 418 -16.43 -36.30 4.14
C ARG A 418 -17.88 -36.69 3.80
N ASP A 419 -18.05 -37.36 2.67
CA ASP A 419 -19.35 -37.86 2.21
C ASP A 419 -19.69 -39.23 2.81
N LYS A 420 -18.69 -40.01 3.21
CA LYS A 420 -18.80 -41.37 3.75
C LYS A 420 -17.66 -41.63 4.74
N PHE A 421 -17.88 -42.65 5.59
CA PHE A 421 -16.89 -43.09 6.57
C PHE A 421 -16.28 -44.40 6.11
N LEU A 422 -14.95 -44.50 6.16
CA LEU A 422 -14.25 -45.73 5.84
C LEU A 422 -14.32 -46.69 7.03
N PHE A 423 -14.90 -47.89 6.77
CA PHE A 423 -14.86 -49.06 7.67
C PHE A 423 -13.86 -50.06 7.09
N ASN A 424 -12.65 -50.14 7.70
CA ASN A 424 -11.56 -51.03 7.21
C ASN A 424 -10.88 -51.80 8.33
N PRO A 425 -11.62 -52.67 9.06
CA PRO A 425 -11.01 -53.54 10.04
C PRO A 425 -10.32 -54.73 9.35
N THR A 426 -9.20 -55.16 9.96
CA THR A 426 -8.57 -56.44 9.65
C THR A 426 -9.00 -57.48 10.67
N VAL A 427 -9.65 -58.53 10.17
CA VAL A 427 -10.13 -59.67 10.97
C VAL A 427 -9.08 -60.78 10.92
N GLY A 428 -8.34 -60.96 12.00
CA GLY A 428 -7.33 -62.03 12.13
C GLY A 428 -8.01 -63.35 12.53
N LEU A 429 -7.94 -64.36 11.70
CA LEU A 429 -8.37 -65.72 12.01
C LEU A 429 -7.21 -66.60 12.40
N ARG A 430 -7.44 -67.55 13.28
CA ARG A 430 -6.38 -68.50 13.73
C ARG A 430 -5.85 -69.33 12.57
N TYR A 431 -4.62 -69.83 12.62
CA TYR A 431 -3.99 -70.60 11.56
C TYR A 431 -4.63 -71.99 11.33
N GLU A 432 -5.29 -72.54 12.35
CA GLU A 432 -6.04 -73.81 12.23
C GLU A 432 -7.33 -73.68 11.44
N THR A 433 -7.68 -72.47 10.96
CA THR A 433 -8.85 -72.24 10.11
C THR A 433 -8.65 -72.93 8.77
N THR A 434 -9.58 -73.86 8.43
CA THR A 434 -9.50 -74.54 7.13
C THR A 434 -9.82 -73.58 5.98
N LEU A 435 -9.48 -73.97 4.76
CA LEU A 435 -9.76 -73.16 3.56
C LEU A 435 -11.26 -72.93 3.39
N GLU A 436 -12.09 -73.93 3.63
CA GLU A 436 -13.55 -73.85 3.54
C GLU A 436 -14.13 -72.88 4.58
N GLN A 437 -13.61 -72.91 5.80
CA GLN A 437 -13.98 -72.00 6.87
C GLN A 437 -13.63 -70.56 6.51
N LEU A 438 -12.41 -70.35 6.00
CA LEU A 438 -11.95 -69.02 5.58
C LEU A 438 -12.85 -68.46 4.45
N GLN A 439 -13.13 -69.25 3.43
CA GLN A 439 -14.02 -68.88 2.33
C GLN A 439 -15.44 -68.57 2.82
N ARG A 440 -15.94 -69.38 3.75
CA ARG A 440 -17.27 -69.16 4.37
C ARG A 440 -17.29 -67.87 5.16
N VAL A 441 -16.33 -67.62 6.02
CA VAL A 441 -16.25 -66.34 6.77
C VAL A 441 -16.20 -65.15 5.82
N ALA A 442 -15.38 -65.16 4.79
CA ALA A 442 -15.27 -64.05 3.84
C ALA A 442 -16.58 -63.85 3.05
N SER A 443 -17.25 -64.95 2.63
CA SER A 443 -18.52 -64.86 1.90
C SER A 443 -19.67 -64.36 2.79
N ASP A 444 -19.76 -64.86 4.02
CA ASP A 444 -20.83 -64.49 4.96
C ASP A 444 -20.68 -63.06 5.47
N ILE A 445 -19.47 -62.60 5.73
CA ILE A 445 -19.17 -61.18 6.03
C ILE A 445 -19.64 -60.33 4.83
N ARG A 446 -19.21 -60.68 3.61
CA ARG A 446 -19.59 -59.95 2.42
C ARG A 446 -21.14 -59.92 2.22
N ALA A 447 -21.80 -61.05 2.36
CA ALA A 447 -23.25 -61.12 2.23
C ALA A 447 -24.00 -60.27 3.27
N SER A 448 -23.52 -60.32 4.52
CA SER A 448 -24.03 -59.52 5.62
C SER A 448 -23.87 -58.01 5.38
N LEU A 449 -22.76 -57.58 4.81
CA LEU A 449 -22.50 -56.15 4.50
C LEU A 449 -23.27 -55.71 3.28
N VAL A 450 -23.46 -56.56 2.24
CA VAL A 450 -24.29 -56.25 1.06
C VAL A 450 -25.76 -56.05 1.45
N ALA A 451 -26.23 -56.77 2.44
CA ALA A 451 -27.62 -56.68 2.92
C ALA A 451 -27.86 -55.39 3.77
N ASP A 452 -26.84 -54.69 4.22
CA ASP A 452 -26.97 -53.48 5.04
C ASP A 452 -27.05 -52.24 4.15
N SER A 453 -28.20 -51.55 4.15
CA SER A 453 -28.45 -50.36 3.34
C SER A 453 -27.55 -49.18 3.62
N ARG A 454 -26.89 -49.18 4.76
CA ARG A 454 -25.91 -48.15 5.18
C ARG A 454 -24.55 -48.33 4.50
N ILE A 455 -24.27 -49.51 3.90
CA ILE A 455 -23.01 -49.85 3.26
C ILE A 455 -23.09 -49.56 1.76
N GLU A 456 -22.01 -49.02 1.22
CA GLU A 456 -21.87 -48.85 -0.23
C GLU A 456 -21.36 -50.15 -0.89
N ASN A 457 -22.19 -50.79 -1.69
CA ASN A 457 -21.87 -52.08 -2.30
C ASN A 457 -20.82 -52.00 -3.42
N ALA A 458 -20.69 -50.86 -4.11
CA ALA A 458 -19.83 -50.72 -5.30
C ALA A 458 -18.34 -50.94 -5.01
N THR A 459 -17.89 -50.57 -3.82
CA THR A 459 -16.48 -50.64 -3.41
C THR A 459 -16.20 -51.70 -2.36
N LEU A 460 -17.27 -52.41 -1.90
CA LEU A 460 -17.20 -53.42 -0.85
C LEU A 460 -16.29 -54.59 -1.26
N ARG A 461 -15.29 -54.90 -0.45
CA ARG A 461 -14.46 -56.08 -0.61
C ARG A 461 -14.13 -56.71 0.73
N VAL A 462 -14.12 -58.05 0.73
CA VAL A 462 -13.69 -58.87 1.87
C VAL A 462 -12.72 -59.89 1.32
N ARG A 463 -11.47 -59.84 1.74
CA ARG A 463 -10.40 -60.66 1.15
C ARG A 463 -9.33 -61.00 2.18
N LEU A 464 -8.76 -62.23 2.05
CA LEU A 464 -7.48 -62.54 2.70
C LEU A 464 -6.39 -61.67 2.07
N VAL A 465 -5.72 -60.88 2.85
CA VAL A 465 -4.68 -59.92 2.39
C VAL A 465 -3.30 -60.30 2.82
N ARG A 466 -3.16 -61.05 3.93
CA ARG A 466 -1.83 -61.36 4.47
C ARG A 466 -1.87 -62.60 5.40
N PHE A 467 -0.79 -63.34 5.42
CA PHE A 467 -0.46 -64.30 6.47
C PHE A 467 0.33 -63.55 7.55
N GLY A 468 -0.31 -63.24 8.68
CA GLY A 468 0.24 -62.51 9.79
C GLY A 468 1.19 -63.40 10.65
N ALA A 469 1.82 -62.85 11.67
CA ALA A 469 2.71 -63.60 12.56
C ALA A 469 1.98 -64.72 13.33
N TYR A 470 0.65 -64.55 13.57
CA TYR A 470 -0.17 -65.51 14.32
C TYR A 470 -1.62 -65.56 13.77
N SER A 471 -1.90 -64.97 12.60
CA SER A 471 -3.23 -64.85 12.06
C SER A 471 -3.28 -64.93 10.53
N LEU A 472 -4.40 -65.40 10.01
CA LEU A 472 -4.85 -65.22 8.63
C LEU A 472 -5.62 -63.92 8.59
N ASP A 473 -5.03 -62.87 7.99
CA ASP A 473 -5.58 -61.51 8.02
C ASP A 473 -6.57 -61.30 6.88
N VAL A 474 -7.86 -61.19 7.22
CA VAL A 474 -8.96 -60.90 6.29
C VAL A 474 -9.30 -59.42 6.40
N GLU A 475 -9.06 -58.64 5.34
CA GLU A 475 -9.43 -57.24 5.25
C GLU A 475 -10.89 -57.09 4.86
N VAL A 476 -11.62 -56.26 5.58
CA VAL A 476 -12.96 -55.77 5.23
C VAL A 476 -12.82 -54.33 4.85
N PHE A 477 -13.15 -53.98 3.60
CA PHE A 477 -13.13 -52.61 3.13
C PHE A 477 -14.52 -52.20 2.68
N ALA A 478 -15.10 -51.21 3.35
CA ALA A 478 -16.45 -50.72 3.05
C ALA A 478 -16.57 -49.21 3.38
N TYR A 479 -17.37 -48.50 2.62
CA TYR A 479 -17.83 -47.19 2.99
C TYR A 479 -19.20 -47.24 3.65
N VAL A 480 -19.29 -46.58 4.83
CA VAL A 480 -20.52 -46.48 5.62
C VAL A 480 -21.13 -45.08 5.42
N LYS A 481 -22.40 -45.02 5.09
CA LYS A 481 -23.21 -43.81 5.05
C LYS A 481 -23.73 -43.55 6.47
N ALA A 482 -23.19 -42.53 7.13
CA ALA A 482 -23.64 -42.06 8.44
C ALA A 482 -23.76 -40.55 8.44
N ALA A 483 -24.63 -40.00 9.27
CA ALA A 483 -24.88 -38.57 9.35
C ALA A 483 -23.68 -37.82 9.97
N ASP A 484 -23.06 -38.44 10.93
CA ASP A 484 -21.93 -37.87 11.69
C ASP A 484 -21.01 -38.98 12.21
N PHE A 485 -19.89 -38.59 12.82
CA PHE A 485 -18.91 -39.53 13.37
C PHE A 485 -19.46 -40.36 14.55
N PRO A 486 -20.25 -39.83 15.51
CA PRO A 486 -20.92 -40.64 16.53
C PRO A 486 -21.85 -41.70 15.96
N ALA A 487 -22.65 -41.37 14.94
CA ALA A 487 -23.50 -42.33 14.26
C ALA A 487 -22.69 -43.43 13.54
N PHE A 488 -21.56 -43.04 12.90
CA PHE A 488 -20.65 -44.02 12.32
C PHE A 488 -20.07 -44.98 13.38
N LEU A 489 -19.67 -44.51 14.55
CA LEU A 489 -19.15 -45.38 15.62
C LEU A 489 -20.19 -46.42 16.07
N GLY A 490 -21.47 -46.03 16.17
CA GLY A 490 -22.54 -46.95 16.47
C GLY A 490 -22.70 -48.04 15.39
N VAL A 491 -22.66 -47.67 14.12
CA VAL A 491 -22.68 -48.63 13.00
C VAL A 491 -21.46 -49.54 13.01
N GLN A 492 -20.27 -48.98 13.25
CA GLN A 492 -19.04 -49.73 13.35
C GLN A 492 -19.11 -50.81 14.44
N GLU A 493 -19.61 -50.49 15.63
CA GLU A 493 -19.83 -51.44 16.72
C GLU A 493 -20.71 -52.59 16.33
N GLU A 494 -21.89 -52.28 15.74
CA GLU A 494 -22.85 -53.30 15.24
C GLU A 494 -22.16 -54.24 14.22
N LEU A 495 -21.42 -53.67 13.27
CA LEU A 495 -20.74 -54.44 12.23
C LEU A 495 -19.66 -55.36 12.83
N LEU A 496 -18.89 -54.89 13.77
CA LEU A 496 -17.83 -55.68 14.46
C LEU A 496 -18.45 -56.84 15.24
N MET A 497 -19.54 -56.62 15.98
CA MET A 497 -20.26 -57.68 16.70
C MET A 497 -20.82 -58.72 15.73
N ARG A 498 -21.37 -58.29 14.60
CA ARG A 498 -21.90 -59.17 13.55
C ARG A 498 -20.80 -60.01 12.92
N ILE A 499 -19.63 -59.45 12.61
CA ILE A 499 -18.44 -60.15 12.11
C ILE A 499 -17.97 -61.18 13.12
N MET A 500 -17.92 -60.84 14.39
CA MET A 500 -17.56 -61.77 15.46
C MET A 500 -18.52 -62.97 15.52
N GLY A 501 -19.81 -62.75 15.37
CA GLY A 501 -20.83 -63.81 15.28
C GLY A 501 -20.60 -64.71 14.07
N ILE A 502 -20.36 -64.16 12.88
CA ILE A 502 -20.08 -64.92 11.63
C ILE A 502 -18.84 -65.83 11.83
N VAL A 503 -17.75 -65.32 12.38
CA VAL A 503 -16.54 -66.09 12.66
C VAL A 503 -16.84 -67.28 13.55
N LYS A 504 -17.63 -67.09 14.64
CA LYS A 504 -18.05 -68.14 15.54
C LYS A 504 -18.95 -69.18 14.84
N TYR A 505 -19.93 -68.79 14.01
CA TYR A 505 -20.82 -69.65 13.28
C TYR A 505 -20.08 -70.48 12.21
N ALA A 506 -19.03 -69.97 11.63
CA ALA A 506 -18.18 -70.69 10.68
C ALA A 506 -17.31 -71.81 11.36
N GLY A 507 -17.39 -71.93 12.66
CA GLY A 507 -16.64 -72.94 13.41
C GLY A 507 -15.15 -72.63 13.60
N THR A 508 -14.77 -71.35 13.46
CA THR A 508 -13.40 -70.89 13.71
C THR A 508 -13.41 -69.81 14.79
N ALA A 509 -12.24 -69.25 15.09
CA ALA A 509 -12.09 -68.20 16.10
C ALA A 509 -11.12 -67.12 15.65
N LEU A 510 -11.24 -65.94 16.29
CA LEU A 510 -10.26 -64.87 16.15
C LEU A 510 -8.90 -65.32 16.67
N ALA A 511 -7.84 -64.92 16.01
CA ALA A 511 -6.47 -65.25 16.37
C ALA A 511 -6.05 -64.58 17.68
N PHE A 512 -5.36 -65.33 18.50
CA PHE A 512 -4.63 -64.82 19.65
C PHE A 512 -3.13 -64.71 19.31
N PRO A 513 -2.35 -63.80 19.93
CA PRO A 513 -0.92 -63.86 19.84
C PRO A 513 -0.44 -65.22 20.40
N SER A 514 0.00 -66.08 19.49
CA SER A 514 0.44 -67.46 19.85
C SER A 514 1.92 -67.60 19.53
N GLN A 515 2.64 -68.35 20.40
CA GLN A 515 4.03 -68.69 20.21
C GLN A 515 4.21 -70.19 20.40
N THR A 516 4.91 -70.79 19.48
CA THR A 516 5.31 -72.18 19.65
C THR A 516 6.64 -72.22 20.38
N MET A 517 6.67 -72.74 21.62
CA MET A 517 7.85 -72.85 22.44
C MET A 517 8.36 -74.25 22.37
N TYR A 518 9.54 -74.50 21.82
CA TYR A 518 10.21 -75.75 21.86
C TYR A 518 11.01 -75.80 23.18
N VAL A 519 10.46 -76.53 24.19
CA VAL A 519 11.11 -76.70 25.45
C VAL A 519 12.00 -77.95 25.34
N ARG A 520 13.32 -77.85 25.30
CA ARG A 520 14.26 -78.92 25.38
C ARG A 520 14.69 -79.08 26.83
N SER A 521 14.27 -80.18 27.46
CA SER A 521 14.75 -80.50 28.79
C SER A 521 16.06 -81.30 28.66
N ASP A 522 17.17 -80.69 29.02
CA ASP A 522 18.49 -81.35 29.08
C ASP A 522 18.68 -82.12 30.39
N THR A 523 17.66 -82.22 31.21
CA THR A 523 17.73 -83.02 32.44
C THR A 523 17.51 -84.52 32.09
N PRO A 524 18.49 -85.43 32.29
CA PRO A 524 18.25 -86.83 32.06
C PRO A 524 17.12 -87.27 32.99
N MET A 525 16.13 -87.97 32.40
CA MET A 525 15.05 -88.58 33.17
C MET A 525 15.67 -89.54 34.22
N PRO A 526 15.37 -89.39 35.53
CA PRO A 526 15.87 -90.29 36.52
C PRO A 526 15.46 -91.69 36.14
N ALA A 527 16.46 -92.66 36.16
CA ALA A 527 16.18 -94.03 35.86
C ALA A 527 15.06 -94.57 36.74
N ALA A 528 14.07 -95.20 36.08
CA ALA A 528 12.94 -95.80 36.77
C ALA A 528 13.46 -96.72 37.89
N LEU A 529 13.03 -96.45 39.11
CA LEU A 529 13.31 -97.30 40.24
C LEU A 529 12.74 -98.70 39.95
N PRO A 530 13.52 -99.81 40.21
CA PRO A 530 13.02 -101.16 39.96
C PRO A 530 11.80 -101.43 40.87
N VAL A 531 10.70 -101.82 40.23
CA VAL A 531 9.50 -102.32 40.91
C VAL A 531 9.89 -103.59 41.70
N LYS A 532 9.81 -103.52 43.04
CA LYS A 532 9.93 -104.63 43.89
C LYS A 532 8.66 -105.51 43.76
N GLU A 533 8.78 -106.72 43.16
CA GLU A 533 7.70 -107.68 43.15
C GLU A 533 7.33 -108.15 44.58
N PRO A 534 6.03 -108.21 44.92
CA PRO A 534 5.63 -108.75 46.19
C PRO A 534 5.77 -110.29 46.17
N GLY A 535 6.52 -110.80 47.14
CA GLY A 535 6.58 -112.21 47.48
C GLY A 535 5.40 -112.74 48.27
#